data_4d06b748281a24a66a4b8d6d2187e407
#
_entry.id   4d06b748281a24a66a4b8d6d2187e407
#
_cell.length_a   1.000
_cell.length_b   1.000
_cell.length_c   1.000
_cell.angle_alpha   90.00
_cell.angle_beta   90.00
_cell.angle_gamma   90.00
#
_symmetry.space_group_name_H-M   'P 1'
#
loop_
_entity.id
_entity.type
_entity.pdbx_description
1 polymer ?
#
loop_
_entity_poly.entity_id
_entity_poly.type
_entity_poly.pdbx_seq_one_letter_code
_entity_poly.pdbx_strand_id
1 'polypeptide(L)'
;MDGMELSHFLHDNYPDIVIVIFSGFGEFEYAKKAIQYNVSEYLLKPVTAMELTGVINKMKEKVDQKRQEKQKMEKLTKASESYRKNAQVIRSKAIEALVNCTTNVEESLERLRNMGIDLSAVRYRVAMFDIDIYSDMYQLDMEKRQESALMAFVLYNISDEIVKREQAGIVYQEGGNRVCILFQEKWSRDFTAKTKEICREIKDKMKEVMGIDVSMGIGDWVKNPGELILSHDMAEQVMQYRYLLGGDLLIDMAEQRSVKIVPLDRLLEELTEALKTGKKEQVESTFQEMRDSIRQALVEKSRACMYLQQIVRTIDRVCEDVSVDMKRILSGRDELLHS
;
A
#
# COMPACT_ATOMS: atom_id res chain seq x y z
N MET A 1 -24.62 -27.87 40.05
CA MET A 1 -25.11 -27.46 38.70
C MET A 1 -26.16 -28.49 38.27
N ASP A 2 -27.39 -28.08 38.18
CA ASP A 2 -28.46 -28.95 37.69
C ASP A 2 -28.52 -28.87 36.14
N GLY A 3 -29.38 -29.72 35.53
CA GLY A 3 -29.49 -29.77 34.07
C GLY A 3 -30.01 -28.47 33.45
N MET A 4 -30.73 -27.64 34.20
CA MET A 4 -31.27 -26.37 33.75
C MET A 4 -30.18 -25.29 33.79
N GLU A 5 -29.36 -25.27 34.84
CA GLU A 5 -28.17 -24.38 34.93
C GLU A 5 -27.14 -24.69 33.83
N LEU A 6 -26.95 -25.99 33.51
CA LEU A 6 -26.11 -26.40 32.40
C LEU A 6 -26.69 -25.95 31.06
N SER A 7 -28.01 -26.07 30.87
CA SER A 7 -28.67 -25.63 29.64
C SER A 7 -28.53 -24.11 29.42
N HIS A 8 -28.66 -23.33 30.49
CA HIS A 8 -28.45 -21.88 30.47
C HIS A 8 -27.00 -21.55 30.08
N PHE A 9 -26.05 -22.18 30.74
CA PHE A 9 -24.62 -21.98 30.43
C PHE A 9 -24.29 -22.33 28.97
N LEU A 10 -24.79 -23.44 28.44
CA LEU A 10 -24.58 -23.85 27.06
C LEU A 10 -25.28 -22.91 26.07
N HIS A 11 -26.47 -22.41 26.38
CA HIS A 11 -27.16 -21.43 25.55
C HIS A 11 -26.35 -20.15 25.40
N ASP A 12 -25.81 -19.61 26.48
CA ASP A 12 -25.12 -18.34 26.47
C ASP A 12 -23.70 -18.40 25.83
N ASN A 13 -23.01 -19.54 26.06
CA ASN A 13 -21.63 -19.67 25.61
C ASN A 13 -21.44 -20.45 24.30
N TYR A 14 -22.43 -21.27 23.92
CA TYR A 14 -22.34 -22.16 22.76
C TYR A 14 -23.67 -22.23 21.98
N PRO A 15 -24.03 -21.15 21.25
CA PRO A 15 -25.33 -21.01 20.60
C PRO A 15 -25.58 -22.03 19.47
N ASP A 16 -24.52 -22.70 19.00
CA ASP A 16 -24.62 -23.71 17.94
C ASP A 16 -24.95 -25.13 18.47
N ILE A 17 -24.92 -25.35 19.79
CA ILE A 17 -25.23 -26.64 20.39
C ILE A 17 -26.76 -26.87 20.45
N VAL A 18 -27.17 -28.04 20.02
CA VAL A 18 -28.56 -28.49 20.15
C VAL A 18 -28.75 -29.17 21.51
N ILE A 19 -29.67 -28.65 22.32
CA ILE A 19 -29.92 -29.13 23.68
C ILE A 19 -31.24 -29.91 23.71
N VAL A 20 -31.17 -31.12 24.26
CA VAL A 20 -32.37 -31.96 24.55
C VAL A 20 -32.37 -32.31 26.03
N ILE A 21 -33.46 -32.08 26.72
CA ILE A 21 -33.60 -32.38 28.16
C ILE A 21 -34.48 -33.61 28.37
N PHE A 22 -34.04 -34.52 29.24
CA PHE A 22 -34.79 -35.67 29.75
C PHE A 22 -35.09 -35.48 31.22
N SER A 23 -36.38 -35.34 31.58
CA SER A 23 -36.79 -35.09 32.95
C SER A 23 -37.77 -36.15 33.47
N GLY A 24 -37.68 -36.50 34.72
CA GLY A 24 -38.68 -37.28 35.43
C GLY A 24 -39.81 -36.42 36.02
N PHE A 25 -39.69 -35.12 35.96
CA PHE A 25 -40.63 -34.15 36.52
C PHE A 25 -41.45 -33.48 35.41
N GLY A 26 -42.75 -33.62 35.45
CA GLY A 26 -43.68 -32.98 34.52
C GLY A 26 -44.12 -31.57 34.94
N GLU A 27 -43.34 -30.90 35.79
CA GLU A 27 -43.69 -29.57 36.29
C GLU A 27 -43.59 -28.50 35.18
N PHE A 28 -44.67 -27.72 35.08
CA PHE A 28 -44.79 -26.64 34.08
C PHE A 28 -43.66 -25.63 34.10
N GLU A 29 -43.07 -25.35 35.28
CA GLU A 29 -41.96 -24.41 35.47
C GLU A 29 -40.66 -24.86 34.78
N TYR A 30 -40.35 -26.18 34.76
CA TYR A 30 -39.19 -26.72 34.05
C TYR A 30 -39.36 -26.62 32.53
N ALA A 31 -40.54 -26.88 32.01
CA ALA A 31 -40.85 -26.74 30.59
C ALA A 31 -40.74 -25.26 30.15
N LYS A 32 -41.22 -24.33 30.95
CA LYS A 32 -41.11 -22.89 30.70
C LYS A 32 -39.66 -22.40 30.66
N LYS A 33 -38.82 -22.85 31.60
CA LYS A 33 -37.38 -22.54 31.59
C LYS A 33 -36.67 -23.17 30.40
N ALA A 34 -37.02 -24.39 30.01
CA ALA A 34 -36.44 -25.03 28.82
C ALA A 34 -36.69 -24.21 27.54
N ILE A 35 -37.89 -23.62 27.41
CA ILE A 35 -38.21 -22.70 26.28
C ILE A 35 -37.35 -21.44 26.36
N GLN A 36 -37.14 -20.83 27.53
CA GLN A 36 -36.33 -19.65 27.71
C GLN A 36 -34.86 -19.88 27.32
N TYR A 37 -34.33 -21.09 27.58
CA TYR A 37 -32.95 -21.46 27.23
C TYR A 37 -32.82 -22.08 25.85
N ASN A 38 -33.84 -21.91 24.99
CA ASN A 38 -33.83 -22.39 23.61
C ASN A 38 -33.53 -23.90 23.48
N VAL A 39 -33.99 -24.69 24.45
CA VAL A 39 -33.87 -26.14 24.42
C VAL A 39 -34.72 -26.67 23.25
N SER A 40 -34.09 -27.49 22.40
CA SER A 40 -34.70 -27.96 21.17
C SER A 40 -35.83 -28.98 21.39
N GLU A 41 -35.70 -29.81 22.42
CA GLU A 41 -36.73 -30.78 22.83
C GLU A 41 -36.66 -31.04 24.33
N TYR A 42 -37.80 -31.26 24.93
CA TYR A 42 -37.99 -31.64 26.35
C TYR A 42 -38.81 -32.93 26.41
N LEU A 43 -38.21 -33.98 26.98
CA LEU A 43 -38.83 -35.32 27.07
C LEU A 43 -39.05 -35.74 28.50
N LEU A 44 -40.24 -36.31 28.78
CA LEU A 44 -40.58 -36.85 30.08
C LEU A 44 -40.26 -38.35 30.16
N LYS A 45 -39.58 -38.76 31.24
CA LYS A 45 -39.34 -40.17 31.54
C LYS A 45 -40.60 -40.83 32.08
N PRO A 46 -40.92 -42.11 31.68
CA PRO A 46 -40.11 -43.01 30.85
C PRO A 46 -40.23 -42.71 29.36
N VAL A 47 -39.08 -42.70 28.63
CA VAL A 47 -38.99 -42.46 27.17
C VAL A 47 -38.85 -43.81 26.48
N THR A 48 -39.63 -44.06 25.46
CA THR A 48 -39.49 -45.24 24.63
C THR A 48 -38.37 -45.16 23.63
N ALA A 49 -37.83 -46.28 23.18
CA ALA A 49 -36.76 -46.31 22.16
C ALA A 49 -37.22 -45.64 20.84
N MET A 50 -38.50 -45.72 20.52
CA MET A 50 -39.08 -45.13 19.31
C MET A 50 -39.12 -43.60 19.40
N GLU A 51 -39.53 -43.04 20.52
CA GLU A 51 -39.53 -41.60 20.79
C GLU A 51 -38.11 -41.04 20.77
N LEU A 52 -37.17 -41.73 21.43
CA LEU A 52 -35.77 -41.33 21.43
C LEU A 52 -35.18 -41.28 20.02
N THR A 53 -35.42 -42.32 19.21
CA THR A 53 -34.96 -42.38 17.83
C THR A 53 -35.58 -41.25 17.00
N GLY A 54 -36.85 -40.93 17.18
CA GLY A 54 -37.50 -39.81 16.51
C GLY A 54 -36.85 -38.45 16.82
N VAL A 55 -36.57 -38.23 18.12
CA VAL A 55 -35.90 -36.97 18.55
C VAL A 55 -34.48 -36.87 18.03
N ILE A 56 -33.70 -37.96 18.08
CA ILE A 56 -32.33 -37.98 17.55
C ILE A 56 -32.32 -37.65 16.05
N ASN A 57 -33.22 -38.27 15.27
CA ASN A 57 -33.31 -37.98 13.84
C ASN A 57 -33.68 -36.52 13.56
N LYS A 58 -34.65 -35.96 14.28
CA LYS A 58 -35.02 -34.55 14.18
C LYS A 58 -33.88 -33.60 14.53
N MET A 59 -33.07 -33.93 15.56
CA MET A 59 -31.91 -33.15 15.95
C MET A 59 -30.80 -33.23 14.90
N LYS A 60 -30.56 -34.42 14.34
CA LYS A 60 -29.64 -34.64 13.25
C LYS A 60 -30.01 -33.75 12.05
N GLU A 61 -31.26 -33.75 11.63
CA GLU A 61 -31.74 -32.91 10.54
C GLU A 61 -31.50 -31.41 10.83
N LYS A 62 -31.79 -30.93 12.05
CA LYS A 62 -31.55 -29.55 12.44
C LYS A 62 -30.04 -29.18 12.39
N VAL A 63 -29.16 -30.04 12.88
CA VAL A 63 -27.71 -29.85 12.85
C VAL A 63 -27.21 -29.84 11.42
N ASP A 64 -27.67 -30.77 10.59
CA ASP A 64 -27.25 -30.86 9.18
C ASP A 64 -27.72 -29.65 8.38
N GLN A 65 -28.94 -29.15 8.61
CA GLN A 65 -29.45 -27.92 8.01
C GLN A 65 -28.57 -26.69 8.40
N LYS A 66 -28.31 -26.50 9.69
CA LYS A 66 -27.45 -25.41 10.16
C LYS A 66 -26.04 -25.48 9.52
N ARG A 67 -25.46 -26.68 9.42
CA ARG A 67 -24.16 -26.88 8.76
C ARG A 67 -24.20 -26.52 7.28
N GLN A 68 -25.24 -26.94 6.57
CA GLN A 68 -25.42 -26.62 5.16
C GLN A 68 -25.60 -25.11 4.94
N GLU A 69 -26.38 -24.43 5.75
CA GLU A 69 -26.56 -22.97 5.70
C GLU A 69 -25.26 -22.24 5.94
N LYS A 70 -24.47 -22.63 6.96
CA LYS A 70 -23.17 -22.07 7.26
C LYS A 70 -22.18 -22.25 6.12
N GLN A 71 -22.10 -23.46 5.57
CA GLN A 71 -21.24 -23.75 4.40
C GLN A 71 -21.66 -22.97 3.16
N LYS A 72 -22.98 -22.81 2.94
CA LYS A 72 -23.50 -22.03 1.82
C LYS A 72 -23.14 -20.55 1.97
N MET A 73 -23.27 -20.00 3.18
CA MET A 73 -22.89 -18.63 3.49
C MET A 73 -21.39 -18.41 3.31
N GLU A 74 -20.54 -19.30 3.83
CA GLU A 74 -19.09 -19.23 3.64
C GLU A 74 -18.66 -19.28 2.15
N LYS A 75 -19.33 -20.15 1.35
CA LYS A 75 -19.07 -20.20 -0.10
C LYS A 75 -19.48 -18.92 -0.80
N LEU A 76 -20.64 -18.35 -0.45
CA LEU A 76 -21.10 -17.07 -1.00
C LEU A 76 -20.18 -15.92 -0.63
N THR A 77 -19.72 -15.86 0.62
CA THR A 77 -18.77 -14.84 1.07
C THR A 77 -17.44 -14.93 0.32
N LYS A 78 -16.85 -16.14 0.22
CA LYS A 78 -15.62 -16.37 -0.54
C LYS A 78 -15.78 -16.05 -2.04
N ALA A 79 -16.90 -16.42 -2.64
CA ALA A 79 -17.19 -16.07 -4.03
C ALA A 79 -17.30 -14.55 -4.21
N SER A 80 -18.00 -13.85 -3.31
CA SER A 80 -18.14 -12.39 -3.33
C SER A 80 -16.79 -11.69 -3.18
N GLU A 81 -15.95 -12.15 -2.27
CA GLU A 81 -14.59 -11.62 -2.09
C GLU A 81 -13.72 -11.84 -3.33
N SER A 82 -13.79 -13.03 -3.94
CA SER A 82 -13.08 -13.32 -5.19
C SER A 82 -13.56 -12.43 -6.33
N TYR A 83 -14.87 -12.22 -6.45
CA TYR A 83 -15.44 -11.30 -7.45
C TYR A 83 -14.98 -9.86 -7.22
N ARG A 84 -14.96 -9.39 -5.98
CA ARG A 84 -14.48 -8.03 -5.64
C ARG A 84 -13.01 -7.86 -6.00
N LYS A 85 -12.15 -8.84 -5.67
CA LYS A 85 -10.73 -8.81 -6.03
C LYS A 85 -10.52 -8.78 -7.55
N ASN A 86 -11.22 -9.64 -8.28
CA ASN A 86 -11.12 -9.69 -9.74
C ASN A 86 -11.61 -8.39 -10.39
N ALA A 87 -12.73 -7.83 -9.92
CA ALA A 87 -13.24 -6.55 -10.41
C ALA A 87 -12.28 -5.39 -10.13
N GLN A 88 -11.62 -5.39 -8.96
CA GLN A 88 -10.59 -4.39 -8.61
C GLN A 88 -9.40 -4.47 -9.57
N VAL A 89 -8.89 -5.67 -9.84
CA VAL A 89 -7.76 -5.87 -10.77
C VAL A 89 -8.12 -5.42 -12.18
N ILE A 90 -9.30 -5.79 -12.68
CA ILE A 90 -9.77 -5.38 -14.02
C ILE A 90 -9.92 -3.87 -14.09
N ARG A 91 -10.49 -3.24 -13.06
CA ARG A 91 -10.63 -1.79 -12.94
C ARG A 91 -9.27 -1.08 -12.93
N SER A 92 -8.32 -1.55 -12.11
CA SER A 92 -6.97 -0.98 -12.04
C SER A 92 -6.27 -1.05 -13.39
N LYS A 93 -6.31 -2.20 -14.07
CA LYS A 93 -5.71 -2.36 -15.40
C LYS A 93 -6.35 -1.46 -16.45
N ALA A 94 -7.65 -1.22 -16.39
CA ALA A 94 -8.32 -0.31 -17.34
C ALA A 94 -7.89 1.15 -17.11
N ILE A 95 -7.70 1.58 -15.85
CA ILE A 95 -7.20 2.92 -15.52
C ILE A 95 -5.72 3.04 -15.88
N GLU A 96 -4.89 2.05 -15.53
CA GLU A 96 -3.49 1.98 -15.92
C GLU A 96 -3.30 2.10 -17.44
N ALA A 97 -4.12 1.39 -18.23
CA ALA A 97 -4.07 1.46 -19.68
C ALA A 97 -4.40 2.86 -20.23
N LEU A 98 -5.35 3.59 -19.63
CA LEU A 98 -5.65 4.97 -19.96
C LEU A 98 -4.50 5.91 -19.58
N VAL A 99 -4.01 5.79 -18.34
CA VAL A 99 -2.96 6.67 -17.81
C VAL A 99 -1.66 6.53 -18.59
N ASN A 100 -1.26 5.30 -18.93
CA ASN A 100 -0.04 5.01 -19.68
C ASN A 100 -0.21 5.09 -21.20
N CYS A 101 -1.37 5.53 -21.68
CA CYS A 101 -1.68 5.68 -23.11
C CYS A 101 -1.38 4.41 -23.94
N THR A 102 -1.54 3.21 -23.34
CA THR A 102 -1.27 1.93 -24.02
C THR A 102 -2.38 1.53 -25.00
N THR A 103 -3.52 2.20 -24.93
CA THR A 103 -4.69 1.98 -25.80
C THR A 103 -5.24 3.33 -26.28
N ASN A 104 -6.16 3.31 -27.27
CA ASN A 104 -6.85 4.52 -27.70
C ASN A 104 -7.61 5.14 -26.52
N VAL A 105 -7.47 6.46 -26.34
CA VAL A 105 -8.06 7.20 -25.22
C VAL A 105 -9.59 7.09 -25.20
N GLU A 106 -10.23 7.22 -26.36
CA GLU A 106 -11.69 7.16 -26.49
C GLU A 106 -12.22 5.78 -26.11
N GLU A 107 -11.57 4.72 -26.61
CA GLU A 107 -11.91 3.32 -26.27
C GLU A 107 -11.72 3.06 -24.76
N SER A 108 -10.65 3.56 -24.19
CA SER A 108 -10.37 3.44 -22.75
C SER A 108 -11.44 4.15 -21.90
N LEU A 109 -11.84 5.36 -22.31
CA LEU A 109 -12.89 6.12 -21.62
C LEU A 109 -14.25 5.42 -21.71
N GLU A 110 -14.60 4.87 -22.87
CA GLU A 110 -15.83 4.10 -23.05
C GLU A 110 -15.83 2.84 -22.18
N ARG A 111 -14.72 2.12 -22.15
CA ARG A 111 -14.54 0.94 -21.28
C ARG A 111 -14.70 1.28 -19.80
N LEU A 112 -14.13 2.40 -19.36
CA LEU A 112 -14.26 2.87 -17.98
C LEU A 112 -15.70 3.28 -17.65
N ARG A 113 -16.41 3.96 -18.55
CA ARG A 113 -17.84 4.29 -18.40
C ARG A 113 -18.68 3.02 -18.24
N ASN A 114 -18.43 1.99 -19.03
CA ASN A 114 -19.11 0.69 -18.94
C ASN A 114 -18.85 -0.01 -17.59
N MET A 115 -17.76 0.33 -16.89
CA MET A 115 -17.46 -0.12 -15.53
C MET A 115 -18.02 0.82 -14.45
N GLY A 116 -18.82 1.82 -14.80
CA GLY A 116 -19.36 2.81 -13.87
C GLY A 116 -18.33 3.85 -13.39
N ILE A 117 -17.22 4.02 -14.11
CA ILE A 117 -16.19 5.02 -13.82
C ILE A 117 -16.36 6.19 -14.76
N ASP A 118 -16.74 7.33 -14.18
CA ASP A 118 -16.88 8.58 -14.93
C ASP A 118 -15.65 9.47 -14.71
N LEU A 119 -15.03 9.88 -15.82
CA LEU A 119 -13.90 10.82 -15.88
C LEU A 119 -14.36 12.15 -16.47
N SER A 120 -15.32 12.78 -15.84
CA SER A 120 -15.85 14.10 -16.19
C SER A 120 -15.38 15.16 -15.19
N ALA A 121 -14.13 15.57 -15.28
CA ALA A 121 -13.55 16.60 -14.41
C ALA A 121 -12.95 17.75 -15.22
N VAL A 122 -12.71 18.88 -14.57
CA VAL A 122 -12.11 20.08 -15.19
C VAL A 122 -10.62 19.85 -15.44
N ARG A 123 -9.95 19.13 -14.52
CA ARG A 123 -8.54 18.75 -14.62
C ARG A 123 -8.25 17.50 -13.80
N TYR A 124 -7.15 16.87 -14.12
CA TYR A 124 -6.71 15.60 -13.55
C TYR A 124 -5.26 15.68 -13.11
N ARG A 125 -4.87 14.88 -12.12
CA ARG A 125 -3.46 14.64 -11.78
C ARG A 125 -3.28 13.25 -11.19
N VAL A 126 -2.07 12.71 -11.34
CA VAL A 126 -1.70 11.41 -10.79
C VAL A 126 -0.82 11.60 -9.56
N ALA A 127 -1.12 10.87 -8.49
CA ALA A 127 -0.20 10.65 -7.39
C ALA A 127 0.17 9.17 -7.32
N MET A 128 1.43 8.90 -7.03
CA MET A 128 2.04 7.58 -7.00
C MET A 128 2.64 7.31 -5.64
N PHE A 129 2.44 6.10 -5.13
CA PHE A 129 2.86 5.69 -3.79
C PHE A 129 3.72 4.42 -3.88
N ASP A 130 4.90 4.46 -3.30
CA ASP A 130 5.79 3.32 -3.13
C ASP A 130 6.10 3.10 -1.65
N ILE A 131 6.10 1.84 -1.22
CA ILE A 131 6.48 1.44 0.13
C ILE A 131 8.00 1.42 0.23
N ASP A 132 8.58 2.18 1.17
CA ASP A 132 10.02 2.47 1.19
C ASP A 132 10.92 1.26 1.48
N ILE A 133 10.43 0.29 2.24
CA ILE A 133 11.20 -0.90 2.63
C ILE A 133 11.43 -1.86 1.45
N TYR A 134 10.56 -1.82 0.43
CA TYR A 134 10.48 -2.89 -0.57
C TYR A 134 11.11 -2.60 -1.93
N SER A 135 11.52 -1.35 -2.23
CA SER A 135 11.95 -1.01 -3.58
C SER A 135 13.31 -1.60 -3.96
N ASP A 136 14.23 -1.78 -3.00
CA ASP A 136 15.63 -2.12 -3.31
C ASP A 136 16.07 -3.53 -2.86
N MET A 137 15.38 -4.15 -1.89
CA MET A 137 15.82 -5.42 -1.28
C MET A 137 15.02 -6.67 -1.68
N TYR A 138 13.83 -6.56 -2.26
CA TYR A 138 12.84 -7.65 -2.26
C TYR A 138 12.51 -8.29 -3.61
N GLN A 139 13.30 -8.05 -4.65
CA GLN A 139 13.06 -8.73 -5.93
C GLN A 139 13.39 -10.24 -5.93
N LEU A 140 14.03 -10.78 -4.89
CA LEU A 140 14.65 -12.10 -4.90
C LEU A 140 14.02 -13.15 -3.97
N ASP A 141 13.15 -12.80 -3.00
CA ASP A 141 12.63 -13.74 -2.00
C ASP A 141 11.10 -13.91 -2.09
N MET A 142 10.62 -15.16 -2.18
CA MET A 142 9.19 -15.49 -2.36
C MET A 142 8.33 -15.13 -1.13
N GLU A 143 8.83 -15.28 0.09
CA GLU A 143 8.11 -14.91 1.31
C GLU A 143 7.90 -13.39 1.38
N LYS A 144 8.91 -12.65 1.04
CA LYS A 144 8.90 -11.19 1.01
C LYS A 144 7.98 -10.63 -0.09
N ARG A 145 7.79 -11.36 -1.20
CA ARG A 145 6.79 -10.99 -2.23
C ARG A 145 5.36 -11.08 -1.71
N GLN A 146 5.05 -12.05 -0.84
CA GLN A 146 3.72 -12.17 -0.23
C GLN A 146 3.45 -11.04 0.77
N GLU A 147 4.45 -10.67 1.57
CA GLU A 147 4.37 -9.51 2.46
C GLU A 147 4.18 -8.21 1.68
N SER A 148 4.95 -8.01 0.61
CA SER A 148 4.83 -6.84 -0.28
C SER A 148 3.43 -6.71 -0.88
N ALA A 149 2.84 -7.81 -1.36
CA ALA A 149 1.48 -7.81 -1.89
C ALA A 149 0.42 -7.49 -0.81
N LEU A 150 0.63 -7.96 0.42
CA LEU A 150 -0.25 -7.63 1.55
C LEU A 150 -0.17 -6.15 1.90
N MET A 151 1.04 -5.60 1.96
CA MET A 151 1.25 -4.17 2.27
C MET A 151 0.65 -3.26 1.19
N ALA A 152 0.84 -3.61 -0.09
CA ALA A 152 0.21 -2.89 -1.20
C ALA A 152 -1.32 -2.97 -1.14
N PHE A 153 -1.87 -4.10 -0.71
CA PHE A 153 -3.31 -4.26 -0.50
C PHE A 153 -3.82 -3.36 0.65
N VAL A 154 -3.10 -3.28 1.77
CA VAL A 154 -3.45 -2.40 2.89
C VAL A 154 -3.38 -0.93 2.46
N LEU A 155 -2.30 -0.53 1.78
CA LEU A 155 -2.14 0.83 1.24
C LEU A 155 -3.28 1.19 0.27
N TYR A 156 -3.65 0.26 -0.63
CA TYR A 156 -4.76 0.45 -1.53
C TYR A 156 -6.08 0.71 -0.77
N ASN A 157 -6.40 -0.11 0.24
CA ASN A 157 -7.66 0.03 0.98
C ASN A 157 -7.73 1.34 1.77
N ILE A 158 -6.64 1.72 2.46
CA ILE A 158 -6.54 3.00 3.16
C ILE A 158 -6.72 4.17 2.17
N SER A 159 -6.05 4.10 1.03
CA SER A 159 -6.15 5.13 -0.02
C SER A 159 -7.57 5.21 -0.60
N ASP A 160 -8.19 4.07 -0.89
CA ASP A 160 -9.53 3.99 -1.49
C ASP A 160 -10.61 4.53 -0.53
N GLU A 161 -10.49 4.25 0.77
CA GLU A 161 -11.39 4.78 1.80
C GLU A 161 -11.29 6.30 1.90
N ILE A 162 -10.07 6.84 2.01
CA ILE A 162 -9.84 8.28 2.14
C ILE A 162 -10.26 9.02 0.88
N VAL A 163 -9.85 8.54 -0.31
CA VAL A 163 -10.17 9.16 -1.60
C VAL A 163 -11.68 9.16 -1.88
N LYS A 164 -12.39 8.09 -1.51
CA LYS A 164 -13.85 8.02 -1.61
C LYS A 164 -14.56 8.96 -0.65
N ARG A 165 -14.11 9.02 0.60
CA ARG A 165 -14.65 9.95 1.61
C ARG A 165 -14.54 11.39 1.14
N GLU A 166 -13.41 11.77 0.56
CA GLU A 166 -13.14 13.11 0.05
C GLU A 166 -13.69 13.34 -1.36
N GLN A 167 -14.26 12.32 -2.02
CA GLN A 167 -14.72 12.36 -3.41
C GLN A 167 -13.67 12.91 -4.38
N ALA A 168 -12.39 12.61 -4.11
CA ALA A 168 -11.25 13.27 -4.72
C ALA A 168 -10.79 12.61 -6.02
N GLY A 169 -11.21 11.37 -6.31
CA GLY A 169 -10.72 10.65 -7.47
C GLY A 169 -10.90 9.14 -7.39
N ILE A 170 -9.96 8.41 -7.98
CA ILE A 170 -10.01 6.96 -8.12
C ILE A 170 -8.64 6.38 -7.77
N VAL A 171 -8.64 5.33 -6.93
CA VAL A 171 -7.42 4.57 -6.60
C VAL A 171 -7.29 3.39 -7.55
N TYR A 172 -6.06 3.14 -8.02
CA TYR A 172 -5.73 1.97 -8.83
C TYR A 172 -4.34 1.42 -8.45
N GLN A 173 -4.08 0.17 -8.83
CA GLN A 173 -2.77 -0.46 -8.64
C GLN A 173 -2.05 -0.58 -9.97
N GLU A 174 -0.75 -0.30 -9.96
CA GLU A 174 0.15 -0.42 -11.08
C GLU A 174 1.25 -1.44 -10.76
N GLY A 175 1.54 -2.35 -11.71
CA GLY A 175 2.62 -3.34 -11.55
C GLY A 175 2.52 -4.26 -10.33
N GLY A 176 1.38 -4.29 -9.65
CA GLY A 176 1.09 -5.18 -8.51
C GLY A 176 1.46 -4.64 -7.13
N ASN A 177 2.50 -3.82 -6.98
CA ASN A 177 2.98 -3.33 -5.68
C ASN A 177 2.83 -1.81 -5.49
N ARG A 178 2.61 -1.08 -6.55
CA ARG A 178 2.47 0.37 -6.54
C ARG A 178 1.00 0.75 -6.45
N VAL A 179 0.68 1.72 -5.61
CA VAL A 179 -0.66 2.28 -5.50
C VAL A 179 -0.66 3.68 -6.08
N CYS A 180 -1.61 3.97 -6.94
CA CYS A 180 -1.74 5.26 -7.59
C CYS A 180 -3.14 5.84 -7.36
N ILE A 181 -3.23 7.17 -7.35
CA ILE A 181 -4.48 7.91 -7.30
C ILE A 181 -4.59 8.78 -8.54
N LEU A 182 -5.68 8.61 -9.28
CA LEU A 182 -6.12 9.53 -10.30
C LEU A 182 -7.05 10.55 -9.68
N PHE A 183 -6.51 11.69 -9.29
CA PHE A 183 -7.28 12.82 -8.76
C PHE A 183 -8.11 13.48 -9.85
N GLN A 184 -9.33 13.89 -9.49
CA GLN A 184 -10.29 14.53 -10.38
C GLN A 184 -10.83 15.81 -9.74
N GLU A 185 -10.52 16.98 -10.31
CA GLU A 185 -11.12 18.22 -9.89
C GLU A 185 -12.41 18.48 -10.67
N LYS A 186 -13.54 18.33 -10.00
CA LYS A 186 -14.89 18.51 -10.60
C LYS A 186 -15.39 19.94 -10.54
N TRP A 187 -14.82 20.77 -9.68
CA TRP A 187 -15.26 22.14 -9.44
C TRP A 187 -14.05 23.06 -9.54
N SER A 188 -14.23 24.26 -10.06
CA SER A 188 -13.16 25.25 -10.29
C SER A 188 -12.58 25.86 -9.00
N ARG A 189 -12.43 25.08 -7.92
CA ARG A 189 -11.72 25.46 -6.72
C ARG A 189 -10.31 24.94 -6.81
N ASP A 190 -9.35 25.66 -6.24
CA ASP A 190 -7.98 25.16 -6.14
C ASP A 190 -7.92 23.92 -5.26
N PHE A 191 -7.86 22.76 -5.92
CA PHE A 191 -7.84 21.44 -5.28
C PHE A 191 -6.40 20.97 -4.99
N THR A 192 -5.39 21.75 -5.35
CA THR A 192 -3.97 21.36 -5.23
C THR A 192 -3.59 21.12 -3.77
N ALA A 193 -3.94 22.04 -2.87
CA ALA A 193 -3.69 21.88 -1.43
C ALA A 193 -4.40 20.64 -0.88
N LYS A 194 -5.65 20.40 -1.29
CA LYS A 194 -6.46 19.27 -0.84
C LYS A 194 -5.86 17.92 -1.26
N THR A 195 -5.36 17.79 -2.50
CA THR A 195 -4.71 16.54 -2.93
C THR A 195 -3.48 16.22 -2.09
N LYS A 196 -2.71 17.24 -1.69
CA LYS A 196 -1.54 17.08 -0.82
C LYS A 196 -1.91 16.68 0.61
N GLU A 197 -3.01 17.24 1.15
CA GLU A 197 -3.55 16.84 2.46
C GLU A 197 -3.99 15.37 2.45
N ILE A 198 -4.72 14.94 1.42
CA ILE A 198 -5.14 13.54 1.24
C ILE A 198 -3.91 12.61 1.19
N CYS A 199 -2.90 12.97 0.40
CA CYS A 199 -1.67 12.20 0.32
C CYS A 199 -0.96 12.10 1.68
N ARG A 200 -0.90 13.19 2.43
CA ARG A 200 -0.31 13.19 3.78
C ARG A 200 -1.10 12.33 4.74
N GLU A 201 -2.43 12.42 4.72
CA GLU A 201 -3.28 11.59 5.57
C GLU A 201 -3.10 10.08 5.29
N ILE A 202 -3.00 9.67 4.02
CA ILE A 202 -2.73 8.28 3.63
C ILE A 202 -1.38 7.82 4.20
N LYS A 203 -0.34 8.63 4.07
CA LYS A 203 1.00 8.36 4.58
C LYS A 203 1.00 8.19 6.10
N ASP A 204 0.40 9.15 6.82
CA ASP A 204 0.32 9.13 8.28
C ASP A 204 -0.47 7.91 8.77
N LYS A 205 -1.55 7.54 8.06
CA LYS A 205 -2.36 6.37 8.39
C LYS A 205 -1.62 5.05 8.16
N MET A 206 -0.83 4.95 7.09
CA MET A 206 0.04 3.78 6.88
C MET A 206 1.07 3.64 7.99
N LYS A 207 1.68 4.74 8.42
CA LYS A 207 2.62 4.76 9.53
C LYS A 207 1.96 4.34 10.84
N GLU A 208 0.75 4.87 11.12
CA GLU A 208 -0.02 4.53 12.32
C GLU A 208 -0.41 3.05 12.37
N VAL A 209 -0.95 2.51 11.27
CA VAL A 209 -1.53 1.15 11.24
C VAL A 209 -0.48 0.07 11.08
N MET A 210 0.53 0.30 10.23
CA MET A 210 1.51 -0.71 9.82
C MET A 210 2.93 -0.42 10.30
N GLY A 211 3.22 0.78 10.82
CA GLY A 211 4.57 1.20 11.17
C GLY A 211 5.52 1.37 9.98
N ILE A 212 4.98 1.53 8.77
CA ILE A 212 5.72 1.52 7.51
C ILE A 212 5.70 2.91 6.88
N ASP A 213 6.87 3.34 6.41
CA ASP A 213 7.02 4.57 5.67
C ASP A 213 6.67 4.38 4.19
N VAL A 214 6.02 5.40 3.62
CA VAL A 214 5.58 5.42 2.22
C VAL A 214 6.05 6.72 1.59
N SER A 215 6.78 6.61 0.48
CA SER A 215 7.13 7.75 -0.36
C SER A 215 6.08 8.02 -1.43
N MET A 216 5.87 9.29 -1.72
CA MET A 216 4.85 9.76 -2.64
C MET A 216 5.37 10.79 -3.61
N GLY A 217 5.04 10.58 -4.90
CA GLY A 217 5.23 11.55 -5.95
C GLY A 217 3.90 12.04 -6.50
N ILE A 218 3.73 13.34 -6.64
CA ILE A 218 2.52 13.94 -7.20
C ILE A 218 2.89 14.69 -8.48
N GLY A 219 2.30 14.28 -9.62
CA GLY A 219 2.47 14.92 -10.92
C GLY A 219 1.74 16.26 -11.02
N ASP A 220 1.94 17.00 -12.12
CA ASP A 220 1.22 18.26 -12.35
C ASP A 220 -0.19 18.01 -12.92
N TRP A 221 -1.00 19.07 -12.91
CA TRP A 221 -2.36 19.03 -13.42
C TRP A 221 -2.40 19.01 -14.95
N VAL A 222 -3.25 18.14 -15.50
CA VAL A 222 -3.57 18.08 -16.93
C VAL A 222 -5.07 18.30 -17.14
N LYS A 223 -5.45 18.81 -18.30
CA LYS A 223 -6.86 19.14 -18.60
C LYS A 223 -7.60 17.99 -19.26
N ASN A 224 -6.91 17.18 -20.04
CA ASN A 224 -7.51 16.11 -20.81
C ASN A 224 -7.06 14.73 -20.29
N PRO A 225 -7.94 13.73 -20.26
CA PRO A 225 -7.55 12.37 -19.91
C PRO A 225 -6.45 11.79 -20.79
N GLY A 226 -6.34 12.20 -22.05
CA GLY A 226 -5.25 11.79 -22.95
C GLY A 226 -3.87 12.32 -22.59
N GLU A 227 -3.80 13.30 -21.68
CA GLU A 227 -2.54 13.89 -21.19
C GLU A 227 -2.11 13.28 -19.84
N LEU A 228 -2.86 12.30 -19.31
CA LEU A 228 -2.58 11.68 -18.01
C LEU A 228 -1.19 11.10 -17.90
N ILE A 229 -0.64 10.61 -19.00
CA ILE A 229 0.75 10.11 -19.08
C ILE A 229 1.75 11.18 -18.62
N LEU A 230 1.54 12.46 -18.95
CA LEU A 230 2.45 13.53 -18.54
C LEU A 230 2.46 13.71 -17.02
N SER A 231 1.27 13.65 -16.38
CA SER A 231 1.16 13.73 -14.93
C SER A 231 1.75 12.49 -14.25
N HIS A 232 1.55 11.32 -14.83
CA HIS A 232 2.11 10.06 -14.35
C HIS A 232 3.64 10.05 -14.41
N ASP A 233 4.22 10.41 -15.56
CA ASP A 233 5.68 10.44 -15.74
C ASP A 233 6.34 11.44 -14.78
N MET A 234 5.71 12.59 -14.53
CA MET A 234 6.17 13.54 -13.52
C MET A 234 6.12 12.96 -12.11
N ALA A 235 5.05 12.23 -11.76
CA ALA A 235 4.96 11.55 -10.47
C ALA A 235 6.04 10.47 -10.33
N GLU A 236 6.29 9.69 -11.39
CA GLU A 236 7.33 8.68 -11.41
C GLU A 236 8.73 9.28 -11.30
N GLN A 237 9.00 10.38 -12.01
CA GLN A 237 10.26 11.11 -11.93
C GLN A 237 10.55 11.56 -10.50
N VAL A 238 9.54 12.06 -9.80
CA VAL A 238 9.65 12.44 -8.39
C VAL A 238 10.05 11.28 -7.50
N MET A 239 9.53 10.08 -7.75
CA MET A 239 9.89 8.89 -6.99
C MET A 239 11.37 8.50 -7.15
N GLN A 240 12.00 8.87 -8.25
CA GLN A 240 13.43 8.65 -8.45
C GLN A 240 14.29 9.47 -7.48
N TYR A 241 13.80 10.60 -6.94
CA TYR A 241 14.56 11.41 -5.98
C TYR A 241 14.75 10.74 -4.60
N ARG A 242 14.12 9.61 -4.35
CA ARG A 242 14.34 8.81 -3.12
C ARG A 242 15.81 8.45 -2.92
N TYR A 243 16.58 8.24 -3.99
CA TYR A 243 18.01 7.93 -3.87
C TYR A 243 18.81 9.09 -3.25
N LEU A 244 18.34 10.33 -3.40
CA LEU A 244 18.98 11.54 -2.83
C LEU A 244 18.47 11.89 -1.44
N LEU A 245 17.17 11.74 -1.23
CA LEU A 245 16.48 12.30 -0.07
C LEU A 245 16.17 11.26 1.00
N GLY A 246 16.29 9.97 0.65
CA GLY A 246 15.85 8.86 1.50
C GLY A 246 14.37 8.54 1.32
N GLY A 247 13.82 7.69 2.18
CA GLY A 247 12.39 7.37 2.22
C GLY A 247 11.55 8.44 2.91
N ASP A 248 10.25 8.12 3.10
CA ASP A 248 9.28 8.96 3.79
C ASP A 248 9.00 10.31 3.09
N LEU A 249 9.09 10.32 1.76
CA LEU A 249 8.95 11.53 0.94
C LEU A 249 7.50 11.85 0.57
N LEU A 250 7.22 13.15 0.47
CA LEU A 250 6.02 13.69 -0.19
C LEU A 250 6.47 14.86 -1.08
N ILE A 251 6.58 14.64 -2.37
CA ILE A 251 7.03 15.66 -3.33
C ILE A 251 5.91 15.95 -4.34
N ASP A 252 5.56 17.23 -4.46
CA ASP A 252 4.62 17.74 -5.46
C ASP A 252 5.38 18.51 -6.55
N MET A 253 5.31 18.03 -7.80
CA MET A 253 6.00 18.67 -8.93
C MET A 253 5.52 20.10 -9.19
N ALA A 254 4.27 20.42 -8.88
CA ALA A 254 3.77 21.78 -9.03
C ALA A 254 4.53 22.82 -8.17
N GLU A 255 5.13 22.38 -7.06
CA GLU A 255 5.95 23.23 -6.18
C GLU A 255 7.42 23.31 -6.58
N GLN A 256 7.90 22.39 -7.45
CA GLN A 256 9.32 22.26 -7.81
C GLN A 256 9.72 23.08 -9.06
N ARG A 257 8.95 24.09 -9.41
CA ARG A 257 9.16 24.88 -10.66
C ARG A 257 10.46 25.67 -10.75
N SER A 258 11.27 25.78 -9.68
CA SER A 258 12.56 26.46 -9.73
C SER A 258 13.69 25.44 -9.92
N VAL A 259 14.21 25.35 -11.13
CA VAL A 259 15.43 24.56 -11.42
C VAL A 259 16.59 25.23 -10.72
N LYS A 260 17.08 24.64 -9.63
CA LYS A 260 18.35 25.05 -9.02
C LYS A 260 19.49 24.40 -9.82
N ILE A 261 20.44 25.21 -10.24
CA ILE A 261 21.63 24.75 -10.98
C ILE A 261 22.69 24.36 -9.96
N VAL A 262 23.24 23.15 -10.10
CA VAL A 262 24.42 22.75 -9.31
C VAL A 262 25.65 23.44 -9.89
N PRO A 263 26.38 24.26 -9.12
CA PRO A 263 27.57 24.94 -9.61
C PRO A 263 28.81 23.99 -9.61
N LEU A 264 28.68 22.87 -10.36
CA LEU A 264 29.62 21.76 -10.28
C LEU A 264 31.06 22.17 -10.70
N ASP A 265 31.19 22.96 -11.75
CA ASP A 265 32.51 23.38 -12.25
C ASP A 265 33.30 24.14 -11.18
N ARG A 266 32.66 25.11 -10.52
CA ARG A 266 33.23 25.84 -9.39
C ARG A 266 33.67 24.91 -8.25
N LEU A 267 32.79 23.99 -7.87
CA LEU A 267 33.05 23.05 -6.78
C LEU A 267 34.16 22.05 -7.11
N LEU A 268 34.31 21.66 -8.39
CA LEU A 268 35.43 20.82 -8.85
C LEU A 268 36.79 21.59 -8.84
N GLU A 269 36.78 22.87 -9.17
CA GLU A 269 37.98 23.74 -9.05
C GLU A 269 38.41 23.89 -7.58
N GLU A 270 37.47 24.20 -6.68
CA GLU A 270 37.70 24.29 -5.24
C GLU A 270 38.21 22.97 -4.64
N LEU A 271 37.65 21.84 -5.06
CA LEU A 271 38.09 20.50 -4.66
C LEU A 271 39.53 20.25 -5.11
N THR A 272 39.86 20.61 -6.36
CA THR A 272 41.18 20.43 -6.94
C THR A 272 42.22 21.22 -6.14
N GLU A 273 41.95 22.47 -5.80
CA GLU A 273 42.84 23.33 -5.01
C GLU A 273 43.01 22.80 -3.58
N ALA A 274 41.90 22.40 -2.93
CA ALA A 274 41.93 21.84 -1.59
C ALA A 274 42.75 20.54 -1.51
N LEU A 275 42.60 19.65 -2.51
CA LEU A 275 43.39 18.42 -2.60
C LEU A 275 44.86 18.68 -2.83
N LYS A 276 45.25 19.60 -3.75
CA LYS A 276 46.64 19.97 -4.04
C LYS A 276 47.32 20.63 -2.84
N THR A 277 46.58 21.37 -2.03
CA THR A 277 47.12 22.06 -0.84
C THR A 277 47.05 21.22 0.44
N GLY A 278 46.49 20.01 0.39
CA GLY A 278 46.37 19.09 1.54
C GLY A 278 45.46 19.58 2.65
N LYS A 279 44.54 20.50 2.39
CA LYS A 279 43.65 21.11 3.37
C LYS A 279 42.38 20.23 3.59
N LYS A 280 42.48 19.28 4.51
CA LYS A 280 41.45 18.31 4.80
C LYS A 280 40.08 18.95 5.06
N GLU A 281 40.01 20.00 5.89
CA GLU A 281 38.76 20.68 6.23
C GLU A 281 38.08 21.32 5.00
N GLN A 282 38.85 21.85 4.06
CA GLN A 282 38.30 22.38 2.81
C GLN A 282 37.79 21.30 1.89
N VAL A 283 38.45 20.14 1.83
CA VAL A 283 37.98 18.98 1.07
C VAL A 283 36.62 18.52 1.61
N GLU A 284 36.50 18.36 2.93
CA GLU A 284 35.26 17.93 3.59
C GLU A 284 34.13 18.94 3.37
N SER A 285 34.41 20.26 3.49
CA SER A 285 33.40 21.30 3.27
C SER A 285 32.92 21.35 1.81
N THR A 286 33.84 21.20 0.84
CA THR A 286 33.47 21.19 -0.58
C THR A 286 32.60 19.96 -0.93
N PHE A 287 32.92 18.78 -0.40
CA PHE A 287 32.07 17.61 -0.56
C PHE A 287 30.67 17.79 0.06
N GLN A 288 30.62 18.43 1.23
CA GLN A 288 29.37 18.76 1.86
C GLN A 288 28.52 19.69 0.97
N GLU A 289 29.13 20.76 0.45
CA GLU A 289 28.44 21.71 -0.45
C GLU A 289 28.01 21.06 -1.77
N MET A 290 28.81 20.15 -2.35
CA MET A 290 28.41 19.35 -3.51
C MET A 290 27.18 18.52 -3.21
N ARG A 291 27.18 17.79 -2.11
CA ARG A 291 26.05 16.94 -1.69
C ARG A 291 24.78 17.77 -1.49
N ASP A 292 24.90 18.89 -0.78
CA ASP A 292 23.75 19.73 -0.47
C ASP A 292 23.21 20.43 -1.73
N SER A 293 24.09 20.86 -2.64
CA SER A 293 23.72 21.43 -3.94
C SER A 293 22.98 20.40 -4.82
N ILE A 294 23.46 19.16 -4.89
CA ILE A 294 22.80 18.06 -5.62
C ILE A 294 21.41 17.76 -5.03
N ARG A 295 21.31 17.71 -3.70
CA ARG A 295 20.03 17.49 -3.00
C ARG A 295 19.05 18.64 -3.23
N GLN A 296 19.49 19.88 -3.10
CA GLN A 296 18.62 21.05 -3.27
C GLN A 296 18.16 21.24 -4.72
N ALA A 297 18.98 20.83 -5.69
CA ALA A 297 18.65 20.90 -7.10
C ALA A 297 17.76 19.74 -7.58
N LEU A 298 17.47 18.75 -6.73
CA LEU A 298 16.72 17.54 -7.07
C LEU A 298 17.23 16.95 -8.39
N VAL A 299 18.51 16.63 -8.44
CA VAL A 299 19.18 16.16 -9.66
C VAL A 299 18.72 14.74 -9.97
N GLU A 300 18.35 14.44 -11.22
CA GLU A 300 18.03 13.10 -11.68
C GLU A 300 19.19 12.11 -11.44
N LYS A 301 18.86 10.84 -11.15
CA LYS A 301 19.84 9.78 -10.85
C LYS A 301 20.94 9.67 -11.92
N SER A 302 20.56 9.70 -13.20
CA SER A 302 21.48 9.68 -14.34
C SER A 302 22.50 10.82 -14.30
N ARG A 303 21.99 12.03 -14.05
CA ARG A 303 22.83 13.25 -13.97
C ARG A 303 23.69 13.26 -12.72
N ALA A 304 23.20 12.78 -11.58
CA ALA A 304 24.00 12.62 -10.37
C ALA A 304 25.13 11.61 -10.56
N CYS A 305 24.89 10.50 -11.26
CA CYS A 305 25.95 9.55 -11.64
C CYS A 305 27.02 10.22 -12.54
N MET A 306 26.61 11.09 -13.47
CA MET A 306 27.59 11.87 -14.28
C MET A 306 28.41 12.81 -13.40
N TYR A 307 27.81 13.49 -12.45
CA TYR A 307 28.52 14.36 -11.50
C TYR A 307 29.50 13.56 -10.64
N LEU A 308 29.12 12.41 -10.12
CA LEU A 308 30.02 11.53 -9.38
C LEU A 308 31.19 11.06 -10.23
N GLN A 309 30.96 10.71 -11.50
CA GLN A 309 32.06 10.36 -12.42
C GLN A 309 33.03 11.54 -12.67
N GLN A 310 32.52 12.77 -12.78
CA GLN A 310 33.37 13.95 -12.93
C GLN A 310 34.21 14.20 -11.66
N ILE A 311 33.59 14.05 -10.48
CA ILE A 311 34.30 14.17 -9.19
C ILE A 311 35.41 13.13 -9.10
N VAL A 312 35.11 11.86 -9.39
CA VAL A 312 36.13 10.78 -9.36
C VAL A 312 37.26 11.07 -10.33
N ARG A 313 36.96 11.44 -11.58
CA ARG A 313 38.00 11.82 -12.58
C ARG A 313 38.85 12.99 -12.13
N THR A 314 38.29 13.97 -11.43
CA THR A 314 39.02 15.11 -10.89
C THR A 314 39.98 14.66 -9.79
N ILE A 315 39.53 13.78 -8.90
CA ILE A 315 40.38 13.21 -7.86
C ILE A 315 41.52 12.39 -8.48
N ASP A 316 41.20 11.49 -9.45
CA ASP A 316 42.21 10.69 -10.16
C ASP A 316 43.29 11.55 -10.77
N ARG A 317 42.93 12.64 -11.49
CA ARG A 317 43.86 13.58 -12.10
C ARG A 317 44.77 14.23 -11.05
N VAL A 318 44.22 14.66 -9.92
CA VAL A 318 45.01 15.27 -8.84
C VAL A 318 45.96 14.24 -8.22
N CYS A 319 45.53 12.99 -8.03
CA CYS A 319 46.37 11.90 -7.54
C CYS A 319 47.54 11.60 -8.50
N GLU A 320 47.29 11.60 -9.81
CA GLU A 320 48.37 11.48 -10.84
C GLU A 320 49.37 12.63 -10.78
N ASP A 321 48.88 13.88 -10.68
CA ASP A 321 49.72 15.09 -10.57
C ASP A 321 50.63 15.05 -9.33
N VAL A 322 50.17 14.42 -8.23
CA VAL A 322 50.95 14.34 -6.96
C VAL A 322 51.67 12.97 -6.83
N SER A 323 51.66 12.14 -7.87
CA SER A 323 52.29 10.81 -7.88
C SER A 323 51.76 9.84 -6.81
N VAL A 324 50.47 9.94 -6.46
CA VAL A 324 49.80 9.06 -5.52
C VAL A 324 48.97 8.01 -6.28
N ASP A 325 49.25 6.73 -6.03
CA ASP A 325 48.50 5.63 -6.67
C ASP A 325 47.15 5.39 -5.96
N MET A 326 46.07 5.83 -6.59
CA MET A 326 44.71 5.63 -6.11
C MET A 326 44.35 4.17 -5.91
N LYS A 327 44.83 3.24 -6.74
CA LYS A 327 44.56 1.80 -6.60
C LYS A 327 45.11 1.27 -5.28
N ARG A 328 46.22 1.80 -4.82
CA ARG A 328 46.84 1.39 -3.55
C ARG A 328 46.07 1.92 -2.35
N ILE A 329 45.38 3.07 -2.48
CA ILE A 329 44.53 3.64 -1.43
C ILE A 329 43.20 2.85 -1.32
N LEU A 330 42.63 2.48 -2.46
CA LEU A 330 41.35 1.74 -2.52
C LEU A 330 41.51 0.28 -2.10
N SER A 331 42.60 -0.40 -2.48
CA SER A 331 42.89 -1.79 -2.07
C SER A 331 43.16 -1.95 -0.57
N GLY A 332 43.63 -0.92 0.12
CA GLY A 332 43.80 -0.92 1.57
C GLY A 332 42.48 -0.75 2.37
N ARG A 333 41.36 -0.41 1.71
CA ARG A 333 40.05 -0.27 2.35
C ARG A 333 39.20 -1.53 2.31
N ASP A 334 39.44 -2.45 1.39
CA ASP A 334 38.73 -3.74 1.33
C ASP A 334 39.04 -4.62 2.56
N GLU A 335 40.19 -4.44 3.21
CA GLU A 335 40.51 -5.10 4.49
C GLU A 335 39.76 -4.51 5.69
N LEU A 336 39.27 -3.25 5.62
CA LEU A 336 38.53 -2.58 6.71
C LEU A 336 37.01 -2.76 6.62
N LEU A 337 36.49 -3.27 5.51
CA LEU A 337 35.06 -3.57 5.33
C LEU A 337 34.70 -5.02 5.69
N HIS A 338 35.70 -5.86 5.98
CA HIS A 338 35.55 -7.26 6.38
C HIS A 338 36.03 -7.55 7.81
N SER A 339 36.41 -6.55 8.59
CA SER A 339 36.67 -6.63 10.04
C SER A 339 35.58 -5.90 10.80
#